data_ac4373548f4ab64c8a4e4ad3c3a9982d
#
_entry.id   ac4373548f4ab64c8a4e4ad3c3a9982d
#
_cell.length_a   1.000
_cell.length_b   1.000
_cell.length_c   1.000
_cell.angle_alpha   90.00
_cell.angle_beta   90.00
_cell.angle_gamma   90.00
#
_symmetry.space_group_name_H-M   'P 1'
#
loop_
_entity.id
_entity.type
_entity.pdbx_description
1 polymer ?
#
loop_
_entity_poly.entity_id
_entity_poly.type
_entity_poly.pdbx_seq_one_letter_code
_entity_poly.pdbx_strand_id
1 'polypeptide(L)'
;MAHCNTIFHPRLKLIPRHHFPKLEREHGTGRPPRTFSRWHQLVHLIFMQVTSRASLRDGVAALKARFSNLYHLGVRPVARSPFADANHRRPASFFEALFGLMYRRCQPLAPKQKFKFKNKLFSLDATVVSLCLSLFPWASFRRTKAGVKLHTLLDQVAV
;
A
#
# COMPACT_ATOMS: atom_id res chain seq x y z
N MET A 1 6.17 27.20 -15.39
CA MET A 1 5.62 25.88 -15.76
C MET A 1 4.64 25.45 -14.69
N ALA A 2 3.37 25.27 -15.03
CA ALA A 2 2.37 24.81 -14.08
C ALA A 2 2.70 23.36 -13.70
N HIS A 3 3.09 23.14 -12.44
CA HIS A 3 3.27 21.79 -11.91
C HIS A 3 1.90 21.12 -11.88
N CYS A 4 1.63 20.22 -12.81
CA CYS A 4 0.48 19.34 -12.74
C CYS A 4 0.56 18.55 -11.44
N ASN A 5 -0.18 18.97 -10.41
CA ASN A 5 -0.41 18.17 -9.21
C ASN A 5 -1.20 16.93 -9.65
N THR A 6 -0.47 15.84 -9.86
CA THR A 6 -1.11 14.57 -10.14
C THR A 6 -1.96 14.17 -8.93
N ILE A 7 -3.08 13.52 -9.16
CA ILE A 7 -3.96 12.97 -8.09
C ILE A 7 -3.18 12.14 -7.07
N PHE A 8 -2.03 11.62 -7.46
CA PHE A 8 -1.17 10.78 -6.61
C PHE A 8 -0.50 11.58 -5.47
N HIS A 9 0.00 12.80 -5.74
CA HIS A 9 0.66 13.62 -4.72
C HIS A 9 -0.26 14.02 -3.55
N PRO A 10 -1.48 14.55 -3.76
CA PRO A 10 -2.41 14.83 -2.68
C PRO A 10 -2.76 13.61 -1.82
N ARG A 11 -2.91 12.43 -2.42
CA ARG A 11 -3.17 11.19 -1.67
C ARG A 11 -2.01 10.81 -0.75
N LEU A 12 -0.77 11.00 -1.20
CA LEU A 12 0.41 10.72 -0.37
C LEU A 12 0.56 11.71 0.79
N LYS A 13 0.04 12.94 0.69
CA LYS A 13 0.02 13.92 1.80
C LYS A 13 -0.80 13.44 3.00
N LEU A 14 -1.77 12.56 2.79
CA LEU A 14 -2.56 11.97 3.88
C LEU A 14 -1.72 11.04 4.75
N ILE A 15 -0.62 10.52 4.22
CA ILE A 15 0.24 9.57 4.92
C ILE A 15 1.17 10.32 5.88
N PRO A 16 1.12 10.04 7.18
CA PRO A 16 1.90 10.75 8.18
C PRO A 16 3.37 10.31 8.16
N ARG A 17 4.15 10.85 7.23
CA ARG A 17 5.55 10.47 6.99
C ARG A 17 6.44 10.63 8.24
N HIS A 18 6.12 11.58 9.11
CA HIS A 18 6.86 11.80 10.35
C HIS A 18 6.80 10.63 11.35
N HIS A 19 5.81 9.75 11.24
CA HIS A 19 5.74 8.52 12.05
C HIS A 19 6.66 7.40 11.56
N PHE A 20 7.19 7.47 10.34
CA PHE A 20 8.01 6.40 9.76
C PHE A 20 9.24 6.04 10.61
N PRO A 21 10.03 6.99 11.13
CA PRO A 21 11.18 6.64 11.96
C PRO A 21 10.79 5.89 13.25
N LYS A 22 9.64 6.21 13.83
CA LYS A 22 9.11 5.50 15.01
C LYS A 22 8.67 4.08 14.63
N LEU A 23 7.83 3.95 13.59
CA LEU A 23 7.37 2.65 13.11
C LEU A 23 8.52 1.76 12.65
N GLU A 24 9.58 2.34 12.08
CA GLU A 24 10.74 1.58 11.61
C GLU A 24 11.58 1.05 12.78
N ARG A 25 11.63 1.76 13.92
CA ARG A 25 12.25 1.27 15.15
C ARG A 25 11.44 0.14 15.81
N GLU A 26 10.12 0.22 15.79
CA GLU A 26 9.22 -0.74 16.42
C GLU A 26 9.03 -2.02 15.58
N HIS A 27 8.98 -1.88 14.27
CA HIS A 27 8.65 -2.96 13.34
C HIS A 27 9.76 -3.26 12.33
N GLY A 28 10.89 -2.57 12.40
CA GLY A 28 12.01 -2.80 11.51
C GLY A 28 12.88 -3.97 11.97
N THR A 29 13.47 -4.67 11.02
CA THR A 29 14.51 -5.66 11.28
C THR A 29 15.87 -5.10 10.91
N GLY A 30 16.67 -4.73 11.93
CA GLY A 30 18.04 -4.31 11.75
C GLY A 30 18.21 -2.83 11.33
N ARG A 31 19.35 -2.54 10.69
CA ARG A 31 19.76 -1.16 10.33
C ARG A 31 18.83 -0.58 9.24
N PRO A 32 18.39 0.70 9.37
CA PRO A 32 17.57 1.33 8.34
C PRO A 32 18.31 1.37 6.99
N PRO A 33 17.61 1.07 5.89
CA PRO A 33 18.21 1.01 4.56
C PRO A 33 18.63 2.41 4.08
N ARG A 34 19.86 2.52 3.57
CA ARG A 34 20.41 3.80 3.10
C ARG A 34 19.81 4.29 1.79
N THR A 35 19.55 3.39 0.84
CA THR A 35 19.15 3.73 -0.54
C THR A 35 17.67 3.55 -0.83
N PHE A 36 17.07 2.46 -0.36
CA PHE A 36 15.67 2.14 -0.60
C PHE A 36 14.89 2.09 0.72
N SER A 37 14.46 3.26 1.20
CA SER A 37 13.73 3.43 2.47
C SER A 37 12.33 2.80 2.43
N ARG A 38 11.68 2.66 3.59
CA ARG A 38 10.27 2.25 3.70
C ARG A 38 9.32 3.21 2.96
N TRP A 39 9.66 4.50 2.96
CA TRP A 39 8.92 5.49 2.18
C TRP A 39 8.98 5.19 0.68
N HIS A 40 10.17 4.92 0.14
CA HIS A 40 10.32 4.53 -1.25
C HIS A 40 9.49 3.27 -1.57
N GLN A 41 9.60 2.25 -0.72
CA GLN A 41 8.82 1.02 -0.89
C GLN A 41 7.32 1.27 -0.92
N LEU A 42 6.79 2.04 0.05
CA LEU A 42 5.38 2.37 0.14
C LEU A 42 4.88 3.10 -1.12
N VAL A 43 5.61 4.14 -1.55
CA VAL A 43 5.22 4.93 -2.73
C VAL A 43 5.21 4.06 -3.98
N HIS A 44 6.19 3.16 -4.15
CA HIS A 44 6.23 2.23 -5.27
C HIS A 44 5.03 1.26 -5.24
N LEU A 45 4.71 0.70 -4.07
CA LEU A 45 3.57 -0.22 -3.92
C LEU A 45 2.24 0.48 -4.20
N ILE A 46 2.01 1.68 -3.63
CA ILE A 46 0.79 2.46 -3.88
C ILE A 46 0.68 2.84 -5.36
N PHE A 47 1.79 3.26 -5.99
CA PHE A 47 1.79 3.58 -7.42
C PHE A 47 1.37 2.37 -8.25
N MET A 48 1.95 1.21 -7.99
CA MET A 48 1.62 -0.02 -8.70
C MET A 48 0.15 -0.39 -8.52
N GLN A 49 -0.37 -0.28 -7.31
CA GLN A 49 -1.77 -0.56 -7.00
C GLN A 49 -2.73 0.39 -7.70
N VAL A 50 -2.46 1.71 -7.62
CA VAL A 50 -3.33 2.75 -8.22
C VAL A 50 -3.30 2.69 -9.76
N THR A 51 -2.18 2.28 -10.35
CA THR A 51 -2.03 2.16 -11.81
C THR A 51 -2.27 0.74 -12.32
N SER A 52 -2.76 -0.17 -11.47
CA SER A 52 -3.11 -1.56 -11.80
C SER A 52 -1.97 -2.32 -12.51
N ARG A 53 -0.72 -2.17 -11.99
CA ARG A 53 0.44 -2.86 -12.57
C ARG A 53 0.47 -4.32 -12.17
N ALA A 54 0.53 -5.20 -13.17
CA ALA A 54 0.47 -6.64 -12.97
C ALA A 54 1.79 -7.25 -12.46
N SER A 55 2.93 -6.59 -12.66
CA SER A 55 4.23 -7.12 -12.26
C SER A 55 5.17 -6.05 -11.72
N LEU A 56 6.14 -6.48 -10.88
CA LEU A 56 7.21 -5.59 -10.39
C LEU A 56 8.03 -4.99 -11.53
N ARG A 57 8.26 -5.74 -12.61
CA ARG A 57 9.00 -5.27 -13.78
C ARG A 57 8.28 -4.11 -14.45
N ASP A 58 6.98 -4.28 -14.70
CA ASP A 58 6.14 -3.23 -15.31
C ASP A 58 6.05 -2.01 -14.39
N GLY A 59 5.84 -2.21 -13.09
CA GLY A 59 5.78 -1.14 -12.11
C GLY A 59 7.05 -0.31 -12.05
N VAL A 60 8.21 -0.96 -12.01
CA VAL A 60 9.52 -0.29 -12.00
C VAL A 60 9.77 0.46 -13.32
N ALA A 61 9.45 -0.12 -14.46
CA ALA A 61 9.58 0.53 -15.77
C ALA A 61 8.69 1.78 -15.87
N ALA A 62 7.44 1.67 -15.45
CA ALA A 62 6.48 2.77 -15.44
C ALA A 62 6.88 3.92 -14.49
N LEU A 63 7.44 3.61 -13.32
CA LEU A 63 7.97 4.60 -12.39
C LEU A 63 9.20 5.30 -12.94
N LYS A 64 10.11 4.54 -13.57
CA LYS A 64 11.31 5.10 -14.21
C LYS A 64 10.94 6.08 -15.33
N ALA A 65 9.96 5.73 -16.16
CA ALA A 65 9.47 6.59 -17.24
C ALA A 65 8.82 7.89 -16.74
N ARG A 66 8.32 7.92 -15.50
CA ARG A 66 7.67 9.10 -14.90
C ARG A 66 8.48 9.76 -13.78
N PHE A 67 9.75 9.46 -13.69
CA PHE A 67 10.59 9.92 -12.59
C PHE A 67 10.63 11.45 -12.46
N SER A 68 10.69 12.18 -13.57
CA SER A 68 10.65 13.65 -13.57
C SER A 68 9.41 14.22 -12.86
N ASN A 69 8.29 13.51 -12.87
CA ASN A 69 7.05 13.92 -12.21
C ASN A 69 6.97 13.48 -10.73
N LEU A 70 7.85 12.56 -10.30
CA LEU A 70 7.81 11.92 -8.98
C LEU A 70 8.90 12.41 -8.03
N TYR A 71 9.87 13.20 -8.51
CA TYR A 71 10.98 13.66 -7.68
C TYR A 71 10.50 14.48 -6.46
N HIS A 72 9.40 15.25 -6.59
CA HIS A 72 8.80 16.02 -5.48
C HIS A 72 8.32 15.13 -4.31
N LEU A 73 8.12 13.84 -4.56
CA LEU A 73 7.73 12.90 -3.52
C LEU A 73 8.92 12.41 -2.69
N GLY A 74 10.14 12.87 -3.02
CA GLY A 74 11.37 12.41 -2.40
C GLY A 74 11.64 10.93 -2.66
N VAL A 75 11.25 10.45 -3.84
CA VAL A 75 11.38 9.05 -4.26
C VAL A 75 12.30 8.97 -5.46
N ARG A 76 13.18 7.98 -5.49
CA ARG A 76 14.06 7.68 -6.63
C ARG A 76 13.65 6.38 -7.31
N PRO A 77 13.88 6.23 -8.61
CA PRO A 77 13.71 4.96 -9.29
C PRO A 77 14.58 3.90 -8.61
N VAL A 78 14.05 2.71 -8.53
CA VAL A 78 14.76 1.55 -7.99
C VAL A 78 14.82 0.45 -9.03
N ALA A 79 15.86 -0.38 -9.00
CA ALA A 79 15.91 -1.58 -9.83
C ALA A 79 14.95 -2.65 -9.25
N ARG A 80 14.56 -3.61 -10.10
CA ARG A 80 13.63 -4.68 -9.72
C ARG A 80 14.15 -5.50 -8.55
N SER A 81 15.44 -5.86 -8.56
CA SER A 81 16.05 -6.74 -7.55
C SER A 81 15.98 -6.16 -6.13
N PRO A 82 16.49 -4.94 -5.84
CA PRO A 82 16.36 -4.34 -4.52
C PRO A 82 14.91 -4.17 -4.06
N PHE A 83 13.97 -3.96 -4.99
CA PHE A 83 12.56 -3.85 -4.64
C PHE A 83 11.97 -5.21 -4.26
N ALA A 84 12.27 -6.27 -5.03
CA ALA A 84 11.86 -7.65 -4.71
C ALA A 84 12.44 -8.10 -3.36
N ASP A 85 13.73 -7.87 -3.14
CA ASP A 85 14.41 -8.19 -1.89
C ASP A 85 13.80 -7.45 -0.70
N ALA A 86 13.46 -6.18 -0.87
CA ALA A 86 12.79 -5.41 0.18
C ALA A 86 11.41 -5.99 0.52
N ASN A 87 10.63 -6.40 -0.48
CA ASN A 87 9.32 -7.01 -0.25
C ASN A 87 9.43 -8.39 0.42
N HIS A 88 10.49 -9.15 0.12
CA HIS A 88 10.71 -10.46 0.72
C HIS A 88 11.20 -10.37 2.17
N ARG A 89 12.19 -9.49 2.44
CA ARG A 89 12.87 -9.45 3.74
C ARG A 89 12.19 -8.58 4.79
N ARG A 90 11.45 -7.55 4.36
CA ARG A 90 10.89 -6.58 5.29
C ARG A 90 9.55 -7.05 5.83
N PRO A 91 9.34 -7.00 7.16
CA PRO A 91 8.09 -7.47 7.77
C PRO A 91 6.90 -6.61 7.34
N ALA A 92 5.76 -7.28 7.17
CA ALA A 92 4.48 -6.65 6.84
C ALA A 92 3.91 -5.84 8.00
N SER A 93 4.32 -6.15 9.25
CA SER A 93 3.85 -5.49 10.47
C SER A 93 4.04 -3.97 10.47
N PHE A 94 5.06 -3.47 9.76
CA PHE A 94 5.24 -2.04 9.54
C PHE A 94 4.04 -1.42 8.80
N PHE A 95 3.58 -2.06 7.73
CA PHE A 95 2.45 -1.57 6.93
C PHE A 95 1.13 -1.75 7.66
N GLU A 96 0.99 -2.80 8.45
CA GLU A 96 -0.15 -3.02 9.33
C GLU A 96 -0.28 -1.90 10.38
N ALA A 97 0.82 -1.58 11.07
CA ALA A 97 0.86 -0.49 12.04
C ALA A 97 0.59 0.88 11.39
N LEU A 98 1.14 1.12 10.19
CA LEU A 98 0.88 2.32 9.41
C LEU A 98 -0.60 2.41 9.03
N PHE A 99 -1.20 1.32 8.57
CA PHE A 99 -2.63 1.25 8.26
C PHE A 99 -3.48 1.58 9.49
N GLY A 100 -3.21 0.95 10.63
CA GLY A 100 -3.93 1.22 11.88
C GLY A 100 -3.84 2.68 12.32
N LEU A 101 -2.67 3.31 12.13
CA LEU A 101 -2.48 4.73 12.43
C LEU A 101 -3.30 5.62 11.48
N MET A 102 -3.28 5.32 10.18
CA MET A 102 -4.07 6.05 9.18
C MET A 102 -5.57 5.86 9.40
N TYR A 103 -6.00 4.64 9.71
CA TYR A 103 -7.39 4.32 9.97
C TYR A 103 -7.94 5.13 11.15
N ARG A 104 -7.25 5.14 12.29
CA ARG A 104 -7.61 5.96 13.46
C ARG A 104 -7.67 7.46 13.14
N ARG A 105 -6.79 7.94 12.26
CA ARG A 105 -6.79 9.34 11.84
C ARG A 105 -7.96 9.69 10.91
N CYS A 106 -8.40 8.74 10.10
CA CYS A 106 -9.49 8.96 9.14
C CYS A 106 -10.87 8.82 9.79
N GLN A 107 -11.00 8.03 10.84
CA GLN A 107 -12.30 7.81 11.53
C GLN A 107 -13.02 9.10 11.90
N PRO A 108 -12.40 10.09 12.60
CA PRO A 108 -13.09 11.33 12.97
C PRO A 108 -13.41 12.23 11.76
N LEU A 109 -12.77 12.00 10.61
CA LEU A 109 -13.00 12.76 9.37
C LEU A 109 -14.07 12.08 8.48
N ALA A 110 -14.48 10.88 8.83
CA ALA A 110 -15.51 10.16 8.08
C ALA A 110 -16.85 10.92 8.16
N PRO A 111 -17.59 11.04 7.05
CA PRO A 111 -18.89 11.68 7.08
C PRO A 111 -19.81 10.94 8.05
N LYS A 112 -20.47 11.68 8.94
CA LYS A 112 -21.46 11.09 9.86
C LYS A 112 -22.55 10.42 9.04
N GLN A 113 -22.84 9.17 9.34
CA GLN A 113 -23.91 8.45 8.68
C GLN A 113 -25.28 9.07 9.05
N LYS A 114 -26.12 9.24 8.05
CA LYS A 114 -27.49 9.76 8.26
C LYS A 114 -28.39 8.78 9.01
N PHE A 115 -28.01 7.49 9.00
CA PHE A 115 -28.76 6.43 9.66
C PHE A 115 -28.16 6.12 11.03
N LYS A 116 -29.02 6.09 12.06
CA LYS A 116 -28.63 5.65 13.41
C LYS A 116 -28.98 4.17 13.55
N PHE A 117 -27.97 3.34 13.66
CA PHE A 117 -28.15 1.92 13.97
C PHE A 117 -27.98 1.70 15.46
N LYS A 118 -28.85 0.87 16.07
CA LYS A 118 -28.72 0.48 17.49
C LYS A 118 -27.53 -0.44 17.73
N ASN A 119 -27.13 -1.20 16.71
CA ASN A 119 -26.05 -2.18 16.76
C ASN A 119 -24.81 -1.69 16.03
N LYS A 120 -23.66 -2.28 16.34
CA LYS A 120 -22.42 -2.02 15.61
C LYS A 120 -22.58 -2.33 14.12
N LEU A 121 -22.11 -1.44 13.30
CA LEU A 121 -22.11 -1.59 11.84
C LEU A 121 -20.71 -2.03 11.38
N PHE A 122 -20.67 -3.09 10.61
CA PHE A 122 -19.44 -3.60 10.00
C PHE A 122 -19.53 -3.47 8.48
N SER A 123 -18.45 -3.03 7.87
CA SER A 123 -18.29 -3.08 6.41
C SER A 123 -17.46 -4.30 6.04
N LEU A 124 -18.00 -5.19 5.22
CA LEU A 124 -17.30 -6.35 4.69
C LEU A 124 -16.93 -6.10 3.23
N ASP A 125 -15.64 -6.08 2.95
CA ASP A 125 -15.12 -6.05 1.58
C ASP A 125 -14.45 -7.37 1.22
N ALA A 126 -14.57 -7.76 -0.04
CA ALA A 126 -13.96 -8.97 -0.55
C ALA A 126 -13.13 -8.67 -1.80
N THR A 127 -11.82 -8.82 -1.66
CA THR A 127 -10.86 -8.61 -2.74
C THR A 127 -10.25 -9.93 -3.20
N VAL A 128 -10.21 -10.17 -4.51
CA VAL A 128 -9.54 -11.34 -5.09
C VAL A 128 -8.15 -10.93 -5.55
N VAL A 129 -7.13 -11.56 -4.96
CA VAL A 129 -5.74 -11.42 -5.38
C VAL A 129 -5.42 -12.57 -6.34
N SER A 130 -5.20 -12.25 -7.62
CA SER A 130 -4.80 -13.24 -8.62
C SER A 130 -3.36 -13.69 -8.39
N LEU A 131 -3.13 -15.00 -8.38
CA LEU A 131 -1.83 -15.62 -8.21
C LEU A 131 -1.41 -16.39 -9.46
N CYS A 132 -0.11 -16.58 -9.63
CA CYS A 132 0.42 -17.43 -10.69
C CYS A 132 0.20 -18.89 -10.31
N LEU A 133 -0.57 -19.64 -11.11
CA LEU A 133 -0.93 -21.03 -10.84
C LEU A 133 0.29 -21.95 -10.75
N SER A 134 1.33 -21.71 -11.55
CA SER A 134 2.56 -22.50 -11.54
C SER A 134 3.37 -22.35 -10.25
N LEU A 135 3.26 -21.21 -9.58
CA LEU A 135 3.95 -20.95 -8.32
C LEU A 135 3.08 -21.27 -7.08
N PHE A 136 1.77 -21.21 -7.23
CA PHE A 136 0.79 -21.38 -6.15
C PHE A 136 -0.32 -22.37 -6.54
N PRO A 137 0.01 -23.67 -6.80
CA PRO A 137 -0.95 -24.67 -7.27
C PRO A 137 -2.08 -24.93 -6.25
N TRP A 138 -1.81 -24.74 -4.96
CA TRP A 138 -2.78 -24.88 -3.87
C TRP A 138 -3.90 -23.82 -3.91
N ALA A 139 -3.65 -22.66 -4.55
CA ALA A 139 -4.61 -21.57 -4.65
C ALA A 139 -5.48 -21.64 -5.93
N SER A 140 -5.52 -22.79 -6.60
CA SER A 140 -6.33 -22.97 -7.81
C SER A 140 -7.83 -22.87 -7.51
N PHE A 141 -8.55 -22.04 -8.26
CA PHE A 141 -10.02 -21.95 -8.20
C PHE A 141 -10.67 -22.21 -9.55
N ARG A 142 -9.89 -22.23 -10.63
CA ARG A 142 -10.28 -22.66 -11.99
C ARG A 142 -9.09 -23.35 -12.66
N ARG A 143 -9.35 -24.13 -13.71
CA ARG A 143 -8.29 -24.87 -14.43
C ARG A 143 -7.07 -24.03 -14.82
N THR A 144 -7.27 -22.75 -15.10
CA THR A 144 -6.21 -21.82 -15.59
C THR A 144 -5.95 -20.63 -14.67
N LYS A 145 -6.59 -20.57 -13.49
CA LYS A 145 -6.51 -19.41 -12.61
C LYS A 145 -6.30 -19.81 -11.15
N ALA A 146 -5.33 -19.19 -10.51
CA ALA A 146 -5.15 -19.22 -9.07
C ALA A 146 -5.44 -17.86 -8.46
N GLY A 147 -5.96 -17.85 -7.24
CA GLY A 147 -6.23 -16.62 -6.50
C GLY A 147 -6.59 -16.89 -5.05
N VAL A 148 -6.34 -15.91 -4.22
CA VAL A 148 -6.77 -15.87 -2.83
C VAL A 148 -7.83 -14.80 -2.68
N LYS A 149 -8.95 -15.17 -2.05
CA LYS A 149 -10.00 -14.22 -1.70
C LYS A 149 -9.73 -13.68 -0.30
N LEU A 150 -9.48 -12.39 -0.20
CA LEU A 150 -9.28 -11.69 1.05
C LEU A 150 -10.60 -11.04 1.46
N HIS A 151 -11.08 -11.37 2.67
CA HIS A 151 -12.22 -10.70 3.28
C HIS A 151 -11.72 -9.74 4.36
N THR A 152 -12.06 -8.46 4.21
CA THR A 152 -11.70 -7.42 5.18
C THR A 152 -12.96 -6.95 5.88
N LEU A 153 -12.98 -7.10 7.21
CA LEU A 153 -14.04 -6.58 8.06
C LEU A 153 -13.59 -5.29 8.72
N LEU A 154 -14.27 -4.20 8.44
CA LEU A 154 -14.01 -2.89 9.06
C LEU A 154 -15.15 -2.58 10.02
N ASP A 155 -14.81 -2.33 11.30
CA ASP A 155 -15.74 -1.82 12.30
C ASP A 155 -16.02 -0.34 11.98
N GLN A 156 -17.25 -0.04 11.62
CA GLN A 156 -17.72 1.33 11.43
C GLN A 156 -18.24 1.80 12.77
N VAL A 157 -17.41 2.52 13.52
CA VAL A 157 -17.85 3.14 14.76
C VAL A 157 -19.03 4.04 14.45
N ALA A 158 -20.21 3.64 14.89
CA ALA A 158 -21.38 4.52 14.91
C ALA A 158 -21.08 5.67 15.89
N VAL A 159 -20.90 6.87 15.37
CA VAL A 159 -20.77 8.10 16.14
C VAL A 159 -22.15 8.67 16.42
#